data_7800f3f72870bcf3e8761e3b2171b161
#
_entry.id   7800f3f72870bcf3e8761e3b2171b161
#
_cell.length_a   1.000
_cell.length_b   1.000
_cell.length_c   1.000
_cell.angle_alpha   90.00
_cell.angle_beta   90.00
_cell.angle_gamma   90.00
#
_symmetry.space_group_name_H-M   'P 1'
#
loop_
_entity.id
_entity.type
_entity.pdbx_description
1 polymer ?
#
loop_
_entity_poly.entity_id
_entity_poly.type
_entity_poly.pdbx_seq_one_letter_code
_entity_poly.pdbx_strand_id
1 'polypeptide(L)'
;MDHWHAPYLGLRHIPPELTEFELNTFFTFSAKEHTLIEARRNHLYRLALALHLGFIRMTGRTLDAYKQVPKVLWSHLGEQLSIAPPEIGTLRSLYETRPRTLIDHQQLAQQALGFSSMTEHQRRYLVRWLKETLVGRPDPSTLLMQVKGWLYEHQILMPHDRQLKRVIAEAIRSHETFLELSLIHI
;
A
#
# COMPACT_ATOMS: atom_id res chain seq x y z
N MET A 1 -8.01 -8.20 -10.86
CA MET A 1 -6.65 -7.70 -10.54
C MET A 1 -5.65 -8.35 -11.46
N ASP A 2 -4.77 -7.57 -12.04
CA ASP A 2 -3.71 -8.11 -12.89
C ASP A 2 -2.69 -8.85 -12.02
N HIS A 3 -2.40 -10.09 -12.35
CA HIS A 3 -1.50 -10.95 -11.57
C HIS A 3 -0.10 -10.36 -11.36
N TRP A 4 0.35 -9.47 -12.25
CA TRP A 4 1.66 -8.83 -12.18
C TRP A 4 1.83 -7.87 -11.00
N HIS A 5 0.73 -7.28 -10.48
CA HIS A 5 0.77 -6.35 -9.35
C HIS A 5 0.81 -7.07 -7.99
N ALA A 6 0.32 -8.30 -7.92
CA ALA A 6 0.21 -9.06 -6.67
C ALA A 6 1.51 -9.15 -5.84
N PRO A 7 2.71 -9.32 -6.43
CA PRO A 7 3.96 -9.41 -5.67
C PRO A 7 4.31 -8.14 -4.88
N TYR A 8 3.81 -6.99 -5.29
CA TYR A 8 4.13 -5.71 -4.63
C TYR A 8 3.18 -5.40 -3.48
N LEU A 9 1.99 -6.01 -3.46
CA LEU A 9 0.94 -5.68 -2.50
C LEU A 9 1.35 -6.01 -1.06
N GLY A 10 1.31 -4.99 -0.22
CA GLY A 10 1.64 -5.10 1.20
C GLY A 10 3.13 -5.12 1.52
N LEU A 11 4.02 -4.83 0.56
CA LEU A 11 5.43 -4.62 0.85
C LEU A 11 5.59 -3.47 1.85
N ARG A 12 6.56 -3.61 2.75
CA ARG A 12 6.85 -2.62 3.79
C ARG A 12 7.97 -1.66 3.40
N HIS A 13 8.77 -2.07 2.44
CA HIS A 13 9.95 -1.34 2.00
C HIS A 13 9.94 -1.26 0.48
N ILE A 14 10.56 -0.22 -0.04
CA ILE A 14 10.82 -0.11 -1.46
C ILE A 14 11.84 -1.20 -1.83
N PRO A 15 11.60 -1.99 -2.89
CA PRO A 15 12.58 -2.95 -3.36
C PRO A 15 13.92 -2.28 -3.64
N PRO A 16 15.06 -2.92 -3.31
CA PRO A 16 16.39 -2.34 -3.54
C PRO A 16 16.71 -2.16 -5.02
N GLU A 17 16.11 -2.97 -5.86
CA GLU A 17 16.21 -2.91 -7.32
C GLU A 17 14.82 -2.64 -7.89
N LEU A 18 14.72 -1.64 -8.74
CA LEU A 18 13.52 -1.28 -9.48
C LEU A 18 13.85 -1.26 -10.96
N THR A 19 13.04 -1.95 -11.74
CA THR A 19 13.10 -1.94 -13.19
C THR A 19 12.48 -0.66 -13.76
N GLU A 20 12.79 -0.35 -15.02
CA GLU A 20 12.17 0.77 -15.73
C GLU A 20 10.65 0.64 -15.79
N PHE A 21 10.14 -0.58 -15.93
CA PHE A 21 8.69 -0.86 -15.88
C PHE A 21 8.07 -0.43 -14.54
N GLU A 22 8.70 -0.78 -13.41
CA GLU A 22 8.21 -0.43 -12.07
C GLU A 22 8.29 1.07 -11.81
N LEU A 23 9.38 1.71 -12.23
CA LEU A 23 9.54 3.16 -12.14
C LEU A 23 8.45 3.89 -12.91
N ASN A 24 8.22 3.49 -14.17
CA ASN A 24 7.22 4.12 -15.03
C ASN A 24 5.79 3.83 -14.56
N THR A 25 5.52 2.64 -14.03
CA THR A 25 4.18 2.25 -13.59
C THR A 25 3.79 2.91 -12.28
N PHE A 26 4.68 2.91 -11.30
CA PHE A 26 4.34 3.34 -9.95
C PHE A 26 4.77 4.77 -9.62
N PHE A 27 5.86 5.24 -10.19
CA PHE A 27 6.52 6.49 -9.84
C PHE A 27 6.50 7.54 -10.95
N THR A 28 5.66 7.38 -11.96
CA THR A 28 5.36 8.41 -12.95
C THR A 28 4.01 9.06 -12.62
N PHE A 29 3.94 10.39 -12.67
CA PHE A 29 2.81 11.15 -12.15
C PHE A 29 2.01 11.82 -13.25
N SER A 30 0.69 11.86 -13.05
CA SER A 30 -0.24 12.62 -13.88
C SER A 30 -0.09 14.14 -13.66
N ALA A 31 -0.62 14.95 -14.57
CA ALA A 31 -0.61 16.41 -14.43
C ALA A 31 -1.24 16.88 -13.10
N LYS A 32 -2.31 16.22 -12.64
CA LYS A 32 -2.96 16.52 -11.36
C LYS A 32 -2.05 16.24 -10.17
N GLU A 33 -1.32 15.13 -10.21
CA GLU A 33 -0.37 14.76 -9.16
C GLU A 33 0.86 15.67 -9.17
N HIS A 34 1.35 16.04 -10.36
CA HIS A 34 2.40 17.07 -10.49
C HIS A 34 1.98 18.38 -9.83
N THR A 35 0.79 18.89 -10.09
CA THR A 35 0.27 20.10 -9.44
C THR A 35 0.26 19.98 -7.92
N LEU A 36 -0.16 18.81 -7.38
CA LEU A 36 -0.14 18.56 -5.94
C LEU A 36 1.27 18.54 -5.36
N ILE A 37 2.21 17.92 -6.06
CA ILE A 37 3.61 17.83 -5.65
C ILE A 37 4.26 19.21 -5.67
N GLU A 38 4.09 19.96 -6.75
CA GLU A 38 4.67 21.29 -6.97
C GLU A 38 4.15 22.33 -5.98
N ALA A 39 2.95 22.16 -5.46
CA ALA A 39 2.39 22.99 -4.39
C ALA A 39 3.19 22.93 -3.08
N ARG A 40 4.12 21.99 -2.93
CA ARG A 40 5.03 21.94 -1.78
C ARG A 40 6.15 22.98 -1.92
N ARG A 41 6.42 23.68 -0.82
CA ARG A 41 7.38 24.82 -0.81
C ARG A 41 8.82 24.43 -1.09
N ASN A 42 9.23 23.25 -0.64
CA ASN A 42 10.62 22.81 -0.64
C ASN A 42 10.79 21.62 -1.59
N HIS A 43 11.89 21.59 -2.31
CA HIS A 43 12.24 20.51 -3.25
C HIS A 43 12.25 19.13 -2.56
N LEU A 44 12.79 19.06 -1.34
CA LEU A 44 12.80 17.83 -0.56
C LEU A 44 11.37 17.35 -0.19
N TYR A 45 10.45 18.28 0.10
CA TYR A 45 9.04 17.94 0.36
C TYR A 45 8.33 17.46 -0.90
N ARG A 46 8.68 17.98 -2.07
CA ARG A 46 8.17 17.51 -3.36
C ARG A 46 8.60 16.08 -3.63
N LEU A 47 9.90 15.80 -3.50
CA LEU A 47 10.44 14.45 -3.67
C LEU A 47 9.86 13.47 -2.64
N ALA A 48 9.72 13.89 -1.40
CA ALA A 48 9.14 13.07 -0.34
C ALA A 48 7.66 12.73 -0.61
N LEU A 49 6.84 13.70 -1.03
CA LEU A 49 5.44 13.45 -1.38
C LEU A 49 5.32 12.54 -2.60
N ALA A 50 6.14 12.76 -3.63
CA ALA A 50 6.21 11.90 -4.81
C ALA A 50 6.55 10.45 -4.44
N LEU A 51 7.50 10.25 -3.52
CA LEU A 51 7.86 8.94 -3.01
C LEU A 51 6.67 8.25 -2.31
N HIS A 52 5.91 8.96 -1.46
CA HIS A 52 4.73 8.41 -0.79
C HIS A 52 3.61 8.05 -1.77
N LEU A 53 3.36 8.89 -2.78
CA LEU A 53 2.38 8.60 -3.84
C LEU A 53 2.74 7.30 -4.57
N GLY A 54 3.96 7.19 -5.06
CA GLY A 54 4.41 6.00 -5.79
C GLY A 54 4.37 4.75 -4.91
N PHE A 55 4.77 4.86 -3.64
CA PHE A 55 4.77 3.72 -2.73
C PHE A 55 3.37 3.20 -2.40
N ILE A 56 2.38 4.08 -2.15
CA ILE A 56 0.99 3.66 -1.94
C ILE A 56 0.44 3.01 -3.21
N ARG A 57 0.70 3.58 -4.38
CA ARG A 57 0.29 3.01 -5.67
C ARG A 57 0.88 1.62 -5.88
N MET A 58 2.14 1.42 -5.53
CA MET A 58 2.82 0.14 -5.66
C MET A 58 2.31 -0.91 -4.67
N THR A 59 2.12 -0.53 -3.41
CA THR A 59 1.99 -1.50 -2.31
C THR A 59 0.63 -1.50 -1.61
N GLY A 60 -0.18 -0.45 -1.78
CA GLY A 60 -1.39 -0.20 -1.01
C GLY A 60 -1.12 0.17 0.46
N ARG A 61 0.14 0.53 0.82
CA ARG A 61 0.55 0.88 2.19
C ARG A 61 1.16 2.26 2.26
N THR A 62 1.12 2.86 3.42
CA THR A 62 1.97 4.02 3.74
C THR A 62 3.43 3.60 3.88
N LEU A 63 4.34 4.47 3.44
CA LEU A 63 5.77 4.26 3.61
C LEU A 63 6.19 4.72 5.00
N ASP A 64 6.55 3.77 5.86
CA ASP A 64 7.03 4.04 7.22
C ASP A 64 8.56 3.95 7.32
N ALA A 65 9.19 3.18 6.41
CA ALA A 65 10.63 2.94 6.39
C ALA A 65 11.28 3.49 5.11
N TYR A 66 11.76 4.70 5.19
CA TYR A 66 12.39 5.46 4.09
C TYR A 66 13.93 5.42 4.13
N LYS A 67 14.51 4.53 4.94
CA LYS A 67 15.96 4.45 5.16
C LYS A 67 16.74 3.94 3.95
N GLN A 68 16.08 3.20 3.08
CA GLN A 68 16.68 2.54 1.93
C GLN A 68 15.86 2.84 0.66
N VAL A 69 16.03 4.03 0.13
CA VAL A 69 15.46 4.40 -1.15
C VAL A 69 16.53 4.22 -2.23
N PRO A 70 16.30 3.37 -3.26
CA PRO A 70 17.27 3.13 -4.31
C PRO A 70 17.67 4.40 -5.04
N LYS A 71 18.95 4.52 -5.42
CA LYS A 71 19.45 5.68 -6.18
C LYS A 71 18.70 5.87 -7.51
N VAL A 72 18.36 4.78 -8.19
CA VAL A 72 17.61 4.81 -9.44
C VAL A 72 16.25 5.50 -9.28
N LEU A 73 15.57 5.26 -8.14
CA LEU A 73 14.30 5.92 -7.85
C LEU A 73 14.47 7.41 -7.59
N TRP A 74 15.51 7.81 -6.83
CA TRP A 74 15.80 9.23 -6.63
C TRP A 74 16.12 9.94 -7.94
N SER A 75 16.89 9.32 -8.84
CA SER A 75 17.19 9.88 -10.16
C SER A 75 15.92 10.04 -10.99
N HIS A 76 15.08 9.00 -11.04
CA HIS A 76 13.80 9.01 -11.77
C HIS A 76 12.84 10.11 -11.27
N LEU A 77 12.69 10.25 -9.95
CA LEU A 77 11.87 11.32 -9.35
C LEU A 77 12.46 12.71 -9.60
N GLY A 78 13.78 12.83 -9.48
CA GLY A 78 14.51 14.07 -9.74
C GLY A 78 14.37 14.56 -11.18
N GLU A 79 14.45 13.66 -12.13
CA GLU A 79 14.25 13.98 -13.56
C GLU A 79 12.83 14.46 -13.83
N GLN A 80 11.80 13.75 -13.33
CA GLN A 80 10.41 14.15 -13.52
C GLN A 80 10.09 15.54 -12.91
N LEU A 81 10.65 15.82 -11.75
CA LEU A 81 10.36 17.04 -11.01
C LEU A 81 11.37 18.18 -11.26
N SER A 82 12.37 17.94 -12.11
CA SER A 82 13.48 18.88 -12.35
C SER A 82 14.19 19.30 -11.05
N ILE A 83 14.43 18.34 -10.17
CA ILE A 83 15.06 18.52 -8.86
C ILE A 83 16.31 17.64 -8.78
N ALA A 84 17.43 18.20 -8.34
CA ALA A 84 18.62 17.41 -8.07
C ALA A 84 18.34 16.37 -6.98
N PRO A 85 18.71 15.07 -7.19
CA PRO A 85 18.51 14.04 -6.19
C PRO A 85 19.18 14.41 -4.86
N PRO A 86 18.49 14.23 -3.72
CA PRO A 86 19.10 14.53 -2.42
C PRO A 86 20.11 13.46 -2.03
N GLU A 87 20.99 13.80 -1.11
CA GLU A 87 21.81 12.78 -0.43
C GLU A 87 20.93 11.82 0.38
N ILE A 88 21.34 10.54 0.47
CA ILE A 88 20.57 9.44 1.06
C ILE A 88 20.06 9.73 2.49
N GLY A 89 20.82 10.49 3.29
CA GLY A 89 20.44 10.84 4.66
C GLY A 89 19.40 11.96 4.80
N THR A 90 19.14 12.72 3.74
CA THR A 90 18.41 14.00 3.84
C THR A 90 16.93 13.82 4.17
N LEU A 91 16.26 12.85 3.58
CA LEU A 91 14.84 12.56 3.87
C LEU A 91 14.64 12.02 5.30
N ARG A 92 15.56 11.18 5.75
CA ARG A 92 15.56 10.66 7.11
C ARG A 92 15.68 11.81 8.13
N SER A 93 16.66 12.68 7.94
CA SER A 93 16.86 13.85 8.79
C SER A 93 15.62 14.77 8.82
N LEU A 94 14.96 14.96 7.66
CA LEU A 94 13.71 15.71 7.59
C LEU A 94 12.64 15.16 8.52
N TYR A 95 12.39 13.85 8.46
CA TYR A 95 11.31 13.23 9.22
C TYR A 95 11.66 13.01 10.70
N GLU A 96 12.94 12.81 11.03
CA GLU A 96 13.41 12.76 12.42
C GLU A 96 13.27 14.14 13.13
N THR A 97 13.53 15.23 12.41
CA THR A 97 13.39 16.59 12.96
C THR A 97 11.95 17.09 12.91
N ARG A 98 11.13 16.60 12.00
CA ARG A 98 9.74 17.03 11.80
C ARG A 98 8.81 15.84 11.59
N PRO A 99 8.50 15.04 12.62
CA PRO A 99 7.67 13.84 12.49
C PRO A 99 6.26 14.12 11.92
N ARG A 100 5.70 15.30 12.20
CA ARG A 100 4.40 15.72 11.65
C ARG A 100 4.42 15.80 10.12
N THR A 101 5.54 16.20 9.53
CA THR A 101 5.68 16.27 8.07
C THR A 101 5.52 14.90 7.40
N LEU A 102 6.01 13.83 8.04
CA LEU A 102 5.79 12.46 7.56
C LEU A 102 4.29 12.14 7.50
N ILE A 103 3.57 12.41 8.59
CA ILE A 103 2.13 12.16 8.68
C ILE A 103 1.37 12.97 7.63
N ASP A 104 1.71 14.25 7.48
CA ASP A 104 1.08 15.13 6.48
C ASP A 104 1.30 14.60 5.04
N HIS A 105 2.50 14.14 4.71
CA HIS A 105 2.79 13.55 3.39
C HIS A 105 2.03 12.24 3.17
N GLN A 106 1.96 11.37 4.18
CA GLN A 106 1.19 10.12 4.11
C GLN A 106 -0.29 10.41 3.86
N GLN A 107 -0.88 11.33 4.62
CA GLN A 107 -2.29 11.71 4.48
C GLN A 107 -2.61 12.34 3.12
N LEU A 108 -1.75 13.22 2.63
CA LEU A 108 -1.92 13.83 1.31
C LEU A 108 -1.85 12.79 0.19
N ALA A 109 -0.90 11.87 0.27
CA ALA A 109 -0.76 10.81 -0.71
C ALA A 109 -1.99 9.86 -0.70
N GLN A 110 -2.48 9.51 0.50
CA GLN A 110 -3.71 8.72 0.66
C GLN A 110 -4.90 9.42 0.00
N GLN A 111 -5.13 10.68 0.33
CA GLN A 111 -6.24 11.46 -0.20
C GLN A 111 -6.17 11.61 -1.73
N ALA A 112 -4.98 11.88 -2.26
CA ALA A 112 -4.77 12.05 -3.69
C ALA A 112 -5.09 10.77 -4.49
N LEU A 113 -4.80 9.60 -3.91
CA LEU A 113 -5.05 8.29 -4.52
C LEU A 113 -6.39 7.67 -4.12
N GLY A 114 -7.18 8.34 -3.25
CA GLY A 114 -8.48 7.84 -2.79
C GLY A 114 -8.40 6.71 -1.77
N PHE A 115 -7.22 6.42 -1.20
CA PHE A 115 -7.07 5.40 -0.18
C PHE A 115 -7.55 5.87 1.20
N SER A 116 -8.14 4.96 1.97
CA SER A 116 -8.59 5.20 3.33
C SER A 116 -8.19 4.05 4.27
N SER A 117 -8.12 4.33 5.56
CA SER A 117 -7.95 3.28 6.57
C SER A 117 -9.19 2.39 6.62
N MET A 118 -8.99 1.09 6.88
CA MET A 118 -10.08 0.13 6.99
C MET A 118 -11.00 0.47 8.17
N THR A 119 -12.26 0.71 7.87
CA THR A 119 -13.33 0.90 8.86
C THR A 119 -13.89 -0.43 9.33
N GLU A 120 -14.61 -0.45 10.46
CA GLU A 120 -15.27 -1.66 10.95
C GLU A 120 -16.34 -2.18 9.96
N HIS A 121 -17.01 -1.29 9.24
CA HIS A 121 -17.94 -1.68 8.19
C HIS A 121 -17.24 -2.41 7.04
N GLN A 122 -16.13 -1.87 6.56
CA GLN A 122 -15.32 -2.50 5.50
C GLN A 122 -14.72 -3.84 5.97
N ARG A 123 -14.32 -3.93 7.24
CA ARG A 123 -13.85 -5.19 7.83
C ARG A 123 -14.93 -6.28 7.80
N ARG A 124 -16.17 -5.96 8.19
CA ARG A 124 -17.31 -6.89 8.11
C ARG A 124 -17.61 -7.32 6.68
N TYR A 125 -17.50 -6.38 5.75
CA TYR A 125 -17.69 -6.67 4.32
C TYR A 125 -16.59 -7.60 3.79
N LEU A 126 -15.35 -7.38 4.16
CA LEU A 126 -14.23 -8.28 3.83
C LEU A 126 -14.45 -9.70 4.40
N VAL A 127 -14.87 -9.81 5.65
CA VAL A 127 -15.17 -11.13 6.27
C VAL A 127 -16.28 -11.84 5.53
N ARG A 128 -17.34 -11.12 5.14
CA ARG A 128 -18.44 -11.70 4.33
C ARG A 128 -17.94 -12.21 3.00
N TRP A 129 -17.21 -11.36 2.26
CA TRP A 129 -16.62 -11.73 0.98
C TRP A 129 -15.71 -12.95 1.09
N LEU A 130 -14.88 -13.02 2.13
CA LEU A 130 -14.05 -14.20 2.40
C LEU A 130 -14.89 -15.48 2.56
N LYS A 131 -15.96 -15.44 3.35
CA LYS A 131 -16.85 -16.59 3.56
C LYS A 131 -17.49 -17.09 2.27
N GLU A 132 -17.88 -16.16 1.38
CA GLU A 132 -18.45 -16.49 0.07
C GLU A 132 -17.41 -17.06 -0.90
N THR A 133 -16.14 -16.68 -0.72
CA THR A 133 -15.03 -17.12 -1.57
C THR A 133 -14.42 -18.45 -1.08
N LEU A 134 -14.62 -18.82 0.21
CA LEU A 134 -14.11 -20.04 0.79
C LEU A 134 -14.79 -21.27 0.19
N VAL A 135 -14.10 -21.96 -0.72
CA VAL A 135 -14.50 -23.25 -1.29
C VAL A 135 -13.47 -24.30 -0.89
N GLY A 136 -13.87 -25.27 -0.10
CA GLY A 136 -12.97 -26.32 0.40
C GLY A 136 -12.00 -25.83 1.47
N ARG A 137 -10.74 -26.27 1.43
CA ARG A 137 -9.64 -25.82 2.30
C ARG A 137 -8.64 -25.03 1.47
N PRO A 138 -8.85 -23.73 1.28
CA PRO A 138 -7.91 -22.91 0.53
C PRO A 138 -6.58 -22.76 1.28
N ASP A 139 -5.49 -22.68 0.52
CA ASP A 139 -4.17 -22.41 1.07
C ASP A 139 -4.14 -21.00 1.72
N PRO A 140 -3.63 -20.87 2.97
CA PRO A 140 -3.59 -19.59 3.68
C PRO A 140 -2.81 -18.50 2.96
N SER A 141 -1.77 -18.83 2.20
CA SER A 141 -0.98 -17.85 1.44
C SER A 141 -1.76 -17.33 0.23
N THR A 142 -2.51 -18.18 -0.43
CA THR A 142 -3.42 -17.79 -1.51
C THR A 142 -4.52 -16.86 -1.00
N LEU A 143 -5.12 -17.19 0.14
CA LEU A 143 -6.12 -16.31 0.76
C LEU A 143 -5.54 -14.94 1.14
N LEU A 144 -4.34 -14.91 1.70
CA LEU A 144 -3.68 -13.66 2.05
C LEU A 144 -3.46 -12.78 0.82
N MET A 145 -3.05 -13.38 -0.30
CA MET A 145 -2.87 -12.67 -1.56
C MET A 145 -4.19 -12.14 -2.12
N GLN A 146 -5.26 -12.94 -2.07
CA GLN A 146 -6.60 -12.50 -2.47
C GLN A 146 -7.13 -11.37 -1.61
N VAL A 147 -6.93 -11.42 -0.30
CA VAL A 147 -7.31 -10.35 0.64
C VAL A 147 -6.56 -9.06 0.35
N LYS A 148 -5.24 -9.14 0.10
CA LYS A 148 -4.45 -7.96 -0.30
C LYS A 148 -4.98 -7.36 -1.59
N GLY A 149 -5.31 -8.18 -2.55
CA GLY A 149 -5.94 -7.76 -3.79
C GLY A 149 -7.26 -7.04 -3.59
N TRP A 150 -8.16 -7.64 -2.84
CA TRP A 150 -9.44 -7.06 -2.51
C TRP A 150 -9.32 -5.69 -1.83
N LEU A 151 -8.42 -5.56 -0.83
CA LEU A 151 -8.17 -4.29 -0.15
C LEU A 151 -7.69 -3.22 -1.12
N TYR A 152 -6.77 -3.56 -2.00
CA TYR A 152 -6.23 -2.62 -2.99
C TYR A 152 -7.32 -2.14 -3.96
N GLU A 153 -8.14 -3.04 -4.50
CA GLU A 153 -9.25 -2.72 -5.39
C GLU A 153 -10.31 -1.82 -4.74
N HIS A 154 -10.52 -1.97 -3.42
CA HIS A 154 -11.43 -1.12 -2.66
C HIS A 154 -10.76 0.14 -2.09
N GLN A 155 -9.51 0.43 -2.49
CA GLN A 155 -8.74 1.59 -2.03
C GLN A 155 -8.65 1.67 -0.50
N ILE A 156 -8.48 0.52 0.14
CA ILE A 156 -8.28 0.41 1.58
C ILE A 156 -6.79 0.17 1.83
N LEU A 157 -6.19 1.04 2.68
CA LEU A 157 -4.81 0.86 3.10
C LEU A 157 -4.62 -0.51 3.75
N MET A 158 -3.58 -1.21 3.34
CA MET A 158 -3.30 -2.55 3.86
C MET A 158 -2.86 -2.49 5.31
N PRO A 159 -3.58 -3.16 6.21
CA PRO A 159 -3.14 -3.37 7.58
C PRO A 159 -1.87 -4.24 7.65
N HIS A 160 -1.28 -4.36 8.84
CA HIS A 160 -0.19 -5.29 9.05
C HIS A 160 -0.64 -6.74 8.78
N ASP A 161 0.24 -7.54 8.21
CA ASP A 161 -0.04 -8.95 7.87
C ASP A 161 -0.60 -9.76 9.06
N ARG A 162 -0.18 -9.43 10.29
CA ARG A 162 -0.73 -10.04 11.50
C ARG A 162 -2.24 -9.77 11.67
N GLN A 163 -2.70 -8.58 11.33
CA GLN A 163 -4.13 -8.23 11.38
C GLN A 163 -4.89 -8.94 10.26
N LEU A 164 -4.33 -8.98 9.05
CA LEU A 164 -4.93 -9.72 7.93
C LEU A 164 -5.07 -11.21 8.23
N LYS A 165 -4.03 -11.84 8.77
CA LYS A 165 -4.07 -13.25 9.20
C LYS A 165 -5.14 -13.51 10.26
N ARG A 166 -5.39 -12.57 11.19
CA ARG A 166 -6.48 -12.68 12.17
C ARG A 166 -7.85 -12.64 11.50
N VAL A 167 -8.07 -11.74 10.56
CA VAL A 167 -9.34 -11.64 9.82
C VAL A 167 -9.58 -12.90 8.99
N ILE A 168 -8.56 -13.42 8.33
CA ILE A 168 -8.65 -14.68 7.58
C ILE A 168 -9.00 -15.85 8.52
N ALA A 169 -8.31 -15.98 9.66
CA ALA A 169 -8.56 -17.03 10.63
C ALA A 169 -9.98 -16.94 11.24
N GLU A 170 -10.48 -15.74 11.45
CA GLU A 170 -11.88 -15.52 11.89
C GLU A 170 -12.88 -15.98 10.83
N ALA A 171 -12.65 -15.65 9.57
CA ALA A 171 -13.52 -16.06 8.47
C ALA A 171 -13.54 -17.57 8.29
N ILE A 172 -12.39 -18.24 8.37
CA ILE A 172 -12.27 -19.70 8.26
C ILE A 172 -13.04 -20.38 9.40
N ARG A 173 -12.79 -20.02 10.66
CA ARG A 173 -13.51 -20.60 11.81
C ARG A 173 -15.02 -20.42 11.70
N SER A 174 -15.45 -19.25 11.28
CA SER A 174 -16.88 -18.95 11.11
C SER A 174 -17.52 -19.79 9.99
N HIS A 175 -16.76 -20.11 8.94
CA HIS A 175 -17.20 -20.95 7.83
C HIS A 175 -17.28 -22.43 8.26
N GLU A 176 -16.28 -22.93 8.98
CA GLU A 176 -16.26 -24.29 9.52
C GLU A 176 -17.45 -24.54 10.46
N THR A 177 -17.71 -23.62 11.40
CA THR A 177 -18.86 -23.70 12.30
C THR A 177 -20.18 -23.73 11.53
N PHE A 178 -20.32 -22.95 10.45
CA PHE A 178 -21.53 -22.97 9.63
C PHE A 178 -21.72 -24.33 8.92
N LEU A 179 -20.65 -24.93 8.40
CA LEU A 179 -20.69 -26.23 7.74
C LEU A 179 -21.07 -27.34 8.74
N GLU A 180 -20.49 -27.35 9.94
CA GLU A 180 -20.82 -28.29 10.99
C GLU A 180 -22.31 -28.24 11.38
N LEU A 181 -22.84 -27.02 11.58
CA LEU A 181 -24.26 -26.84 11.92
C LEU A 181 -25.20 -27.26 10.78
N SER A 182 -24.79 -27.03 9.51
CA SER A 182 -25.62 -27.45 8.37
C SER A 182 -25.66 -28.96 8.18
N LEU A 183 -24.61 -29.69 8.59
CA LEU A 183 -24.58 -31.17 8.55
C LEU A 183 -25.38 -31.83 9.67
N ILE A 184 -25.63 -31.15 10.80
CA ILE A 184 -26.41 -31.66 11.93
C ILE A 184 -27.92 -31.54 11.64
N HIS A 185 -28.34 -30.71 10.70
CA HIS A 185 -29.75 -30.48 10.34
C HIS A 185 -30.23 -31.29 9.11
N ILE A 186 -29.41 -32.21 8.59
CA ILE A 186 -29.79 -33.20 7.58
C ILE A 186 -30.03 -34.56 8.25
#